data_93a8d0b33b12e0f01ff245fc151c47a6
#
_entry.id   93a8d0b33b12e0f01ff245fc151c47a6
#
_cell.length_a   1.000
_cell.length_b   1.000
_cell.length_c   1.000
_cell.angle_alpha   90.00
_cell.angle_beta   90.00
_cell.angle_gamma   90.00
#
_symmetry.space_group_name_H-M   'P 1'
#
loop_
_entity.id
_entity.type
_entity.pdbx_description
1 polymer ?
#
loop_
_entity_poly.entity_id
_entity_poly.type
_entity_poly.pdbx_seq_one_letter_code
_entity_poly.pdbx_strand_id
1 'polypeptide(L)'
;MKSGTFKSDFILLFVAIIWGFAFVAQRIGMDHVGPFTFNGLRFVLGCLSLLPIIFFQRNSPSAKTNAGIIKAGIISGIFLFLGISFQQVGLVYTTAGKAGFITGLYVVIVPFLNIFFKQDRTSLGTWIGAILASVGMFLLSVTKNYNMEFGDILVFFSAICFAFHLIIIGRLSNRFNTAKLSLVQCLVCAILSLLVAMVFETFILSEILKISIPLLYGGVMSVGVAYSLQIYGQKNSPASHAAIIFSLESVFAAIGGWFILNEILSGRAFLGCALMLAGMLISQLYYKK
;
A
#
# COMPACT_ATOMS: atom_id res chain seq x y z
N MET A 1 17.70 7.14 -19.87
CA MET A 1 16.94 6.33 -18.87
C MET A 1 17.11 4.85 -19.25
N LYS A 2 17.49 3.99 -18.28
CA LYS A 2 17.58 2.54 -18.57
C LYS A 2 16.16 1.99 -18.66
N SER A 3 15.86 1.24 -19.73
CA SER A 3 14.55 0.60 -20.00
C SER A 3 13.91 -0.11 -18.80
N GLY A 4 14.73 -0.66 -17.89
CA GLY A 4 14.25 -1.37 -16.70
C GLY A 4 13.62 -0.49 -15.63
N THR A 5 14.01 0.78 -15.51
CA THR A 5 13.45 1.70 -14.49
C THR A 5 12.05 2.14 -14.89
N PHE A 6 11.85 2.51 -16.17
CA PHE A 6 10.54 2.93 -16.68
C PHE A 6 9.46 1.83 -16.54
N LYS A 7 9.85 0.58 -16.86
CA LYS A 7 8.95 -0.56 -16.67
C LYS A 7 8.56 -0.75 -15.19
N SER A 8 9.51 -0.58 -14.28
CA SER A 8 9.24 -0.69 -12.84
C SER A 8 8.32 0.42 -12.35
N ASP A 9 8.53 1.65 -12.80
CA ASP A 9 7.70 2.79 -12.40
C ASP A 9 6.26 2.65 -12.91
N PHE A 10 6.07 2.14 -14.14
CA PHE A 10 4.74 1.82 -14.65
C PHE A 10 4.03 0.73 -13.83
N ILE A 11 4.77 -0.30 -13.42
CA ILE A 11 4.24 -1.36 -12.55
C ILE A 11 3.84 -0.79 -11.18
N LEU A 12 4.67 0.07 -10.58
CA LEU A 12 4.37 0.70 -9.30
C LEU A 12 3.17 1.66 -9.39
N LEU A 13 3.03 2.37 -10.51
CA LEU A 13 1.84 3.19 -10.78
C LEU A 13 0.57 2.33 -10.87
N PHE A 14 0.65 1.18 -11.52
CA PHE A 14 -0.48 0.24 -11.57
C PHE A 14 -0.85 -0.27 -10.18
N VAL A 15 0.13 -0.53 -9.32
CA VAL A 15 -0.10 -0.84 -7.90
C VAL A 15 -0.83 0.30 -7.20
N ALA A 16 -0.41 1.56 -7.41
CA ALA A 16 -1.06 2.73 -6.81
C ALA A 16 -2.54 2.86 -7.25
N ILE A 17 -2.86 2.55 -8.51
CA ILE A 17 -4.25 2.50 -9.00
C ILE A 17 -5.04 1.45 -8.21
N ILE A 18 -4.51 0.23 -8.12
CA ILE A 18 -5.21 -0.87 -7.42
C ILE A 18 -5.45 -0.49 -5.94
N TRP A 19 -4.44 0.03 -5.26
CA TRP A 19 -4.58 0.40 -3.85
C TRP A 19 -5.47 1.61 -3.63
N GLY A 20 -5.48 2.58 -4.54
CA GLY A 20 -6.41 3.69 -4.48
C GLY A 20 -7.87 3.23 -4.47
N PHE A 21 -8.26 2.38 -5.41
CA PHE A 21 -9.60 1.78 -5.41
C PHE A 21 -9.83 0.82 -4.23
N ALA A 22 -8.78 0.23 -3.66
CA ALA A 22 -8.91 -0.62 -2.49
C ALA A 22 -9.37 0.15 -1.24
N PHE A 23 -9.09 1.46 -1.10
CA PHE A 23 -9.65 2.28 -0.01
C PHE A 23 -11.18 2.32 -0.04
N VAL A 24 -11.77 2.39 -1.24
CA VAL A 24 -13.24 2.34 -1.41
C VAL A 24 -13.76 0.97 -0.98
N ALA A 25 -13.15 -0.11 -1.46
CA ALA A 25 -13.54 -1.46 -1.08
C ALA A 25 -13.42 -1.71 0.44
N GLN A 26 -12.34 -1.21 1.05
CA GLN A 26 -12.12 -1.27 2.50
C GLN A 26 -13.19 -0.47 3.26
N ARG A 27 -13.54 0.74 2.79
CA ARG A 27 -14.56 1.57 3.44
C ARG A 27 -15.92 0.90 3.41
N ILE A 28 -16.33 0.35 2.26
CA ILE A 28 -17.58 -0.43 2.15
C ILE A 28 -17.55 -1.63 3.10
N GLY A 29 -16.40 -2.30 3.23
CA GLY A 29 -16.25 -3.44 4.14
C GLY A 29 -16.53 -3.11 5.59
N MET A 30 -16.14 -1.90 6.04
CA MET A 30 -16.29 -1.47 7.45
C MET A 30 -17.74 -1.23 7.87
N ASP A 31 -18.67 -1.09 6.94
CA ASP A 31 -20.09 -0.93 7.25
C ASP A 31 -20.76 -2.28 7.61
N HIS A 32 -20.08 -3.41 7.39
CA HIS A 32 -20.64 -4.76 7.52
C HIS A 32 -19.86 -5.68 8.45
N VAL A 33 -18.53 -5.59 8.45
CA VAL A 33 -17.67 -6.51 9.21
C VAL A 33 -16.57 -5.76 9.95
N GLY A 34 -16.03 -6.37 11.00
CA GLY A 34 -14.92 -5.81 11.74
C GLY A 34 -13.64 -5.68 10.90
N PRO A 35 -12.74 -4.74 11.26
CA PRO A 35 -11.51 -4.45 10.51
C PRO A 35 -10.58 -5.65 10.40
N PHE A 36 -10.47 -6.47 11.42
CA PHE A 36 -9.61 -7.65 11.40
C PHE A 36 -10.22 -8.83 10.65
N THR A 37 -11.55 -8.99 10.70
CA THR A 37 -12.28 -9.96 9.86
C THR A 37 -12.09 -9.63 8.39
N PHE A 38 -12.29 -8.37 8.00
CA PHE A 38 -12.06 -7.94 6.61
C PHE A 38 -10.61 -8.18 6.18
N ASN A 39 -9.63 -7.76 6.99
CA ASN A 39 -8.22 -7.97 6.70
C ASN A 39 -7.88 -9.46 6.63
N GLY A 40 -8.29 -10.26 7.59
CA GLY A 40 -8.03 -11.70 7.60
C GLY A 40 -8.52 -12.38 6.34
N LEU A 41 -9.79 -12.17 5.98
CA LEU A 41 -10.41 -12.79 4.82
C LEU A 41 -9.77 -12.34 3.49
N ARG A 42 -9.51 -11.03 3.31
CA ARG A 42 -8.86 -10.56 2.07
C ARG A 42 -7.42 -11.07 1.93
N PHE A 43 -6.68 -11.22 3.03
CA PHE A 43 -5.32 -11.78 2.97
C PHE A 43 -5.32 -13.29 2.73
N VAL A 44 -6.31 -14.04 3.23
CA VAL A 44 -6.51 -15.45 2.85
C VAL A 44 -6.78 -15.57 1.35
N LEU A 45 -7.72 -14.78 0.81
CA LEU A 45 -8.00 -14.77 -0.63
C LEU A 45 -6.78 -14.38 -1.46
N GLY A 46 -5.99 -13.40 -0.98
CA GLY A 46 -4.73 -13.03 -1.61
C GLY A 46 -3.71 -14.17 -1.63
N CYS A 47 -3.55 -14.89 -0.52
CA CYS A 47 -2.70 -16.08 -0.49
C CYS A 47 -3.17 -17.15 -1.48
N LEU A 48 -4.46 -17.44 -1.53
CA LEU A 48 -5.04 -18.41 -2.47
C LEU A 48 -4.78 -18.00 -3.92
N SER A 49 -4.91 -16.72 -4.26
CA SER A 49 -4.65 -16.20 -5.60
C SER A 49 -3.19 -16.34 -6.05
N LEU A 50 -2.24 -16.43 -5.09
CA LEU A 50 -0.81 -16.61 -5.37
C LEU A 50 -0.42 -18.08 -5.60
N LEU A 51 -1.19 -19.04 -5.11
CA LEU A 51 -0.84 -20.47 -5.20
C LEU A 51 -0.64 -20.94 -6.64
N PRO A 52 -1.49 -20.61 -7.62
CA PRO A 52 -1.27 -21.02 -9.01
C PRO A 52 0.07 -20.51 -9.55
N ILE A 53 0.41 -19.23 -9.29
CA ILE A 53 1.65 -18.62 -9.74
C ILE A 53 2.87 -19.38 -9.17
N ILE A 54 2.83 -19.73 -7.90
CA ILE A 54 3.91 -20.47 -7.23
C ILE A 54 4.02 -21.89 -7.78
N PHE A 55 2.88 -22.54 -8.03
CA PHE A 55 2.85 -23.88 -8.60
C PHE A 55 3.50 -23.94 -9.99
N PHE A 56 3.13 -23.01 -10.88
CA PHE A 56 3.74 -22.93 -12.21
C PHE A 56 5.22 -22.54 -12.21
N GLN A 57 5.65 -21.76 -11.20
CA GLN A 57 7.06 -21.37 -11.04
C GLN A 57 7.94 -22.45 -10.36
N ARG A 58 7.37 -23.56 -9.88
CA ARG A 58 8.08 -24.61 -9.14
C ARG A 58 9.25 -25.21 -9.93
N ASN A 59 9.11 -25.33 -11.25
CA ASN A 59 10.09 -25.93 -12.15
C ASN A 59 11.02 -24.89 -12.84
N SER A 60 10.93 -23.61 -12.47
CA SER A 60 11.81 -22.59 -13.07
C SER A 60 13.20 -22.65 -12.45
N PRO A 61 14.28 -22.67 -13.27
CA PRO A 61 15.67 -22.76 -12.79
C PRO A 61 16.15 -21.55 -11.97
N SER A 62 15.33 -20.52 -11.82
CA SER A 62 15.64 -19.35 -11.00
C SER A 62 15.60 -19.71 -9.50
N ALA A 63 16.53 -20.54 -9.08
CA ALA A 63 16.78 -20.89 -7.68
C ALA A 63 17.46 -19.72 -6.95
N LYS A 64 16.77 -18.59 -6.79
CA LYS A 64 17.11 -17.70 -5.69
C LYS A 64 16.88 -18.48 -4.40
N THR A 65 17.88 -18.53 -3.55
CA THR A 65 17.92 -19.34 -2.33
C THR A 65 16.64 -19.19 -1.53
N ASN A 66 15.97 -20.31 -1.22
CA ASN A 66 14.84 -20.31 -0.28
C ASN A 66 15.31 -20.12 1.18
N ALA A 67 16.64 -20.20 1.42
CA ALA A 67 17.21 -19.99 2.74
C ALA A 67 16.94 -18.55 3.21
N GLY A 68 16.25 -18.41 4.33
CA GLY A 68 15.91 -17.14 4.95
C GLY A 68 14.65 -16.45 4.42
N ILE A 69 13.96 -16.97 3.38
CA ILE A 69 12.74 -16.35 2.86
C ILE A 69 11.60 -16.31 3.89
N ILE A 70 11.51 -17.32 4.74
CA ILE A 70 10.50 -17.37 5.82
C ILE A 70 10.76 -16.24 6.81
N LYS A 71 12.02 -16.09 7.28
CA LYS A 71 12.38 -15.00 8.20
C LYS A 71 12.14 -13.63 7.55
N ALA A 72 12.52 -13.46 6.29
CA ALA A 72 12.30 -12.24 5.53
C ALA A 72 10.82 -11.92 5.39
N GLY A 73 9.99 -12.91 5.03
CA GLY A 73 8.55 -12.77 4.91
C GLY A 73 7.85 -12.51 6.23
N ILE A 74 8.31 -13.11 7.35
CA ILE A 74 7.77 -12.81 8.68
C ILE A 74 8.08 -11.36 9.06
N ILE A 75 9.33 -10.90 8.90
CA ILE A 75 9.68 -9.51 9.24
C ILE A 75 8.87 -8.52 8.40
N SER A 76 8.82 -8.70 7.08
CA SER A 76 8.00 -7.82 6.22
C SER A 76 6.51 -7.93 6.53
N GLY A 77 6.03 -9.15 6.83
CA GLY A 77 4.65 -9.43 7.18
C GLY A 77 4.19 -8.79 8.49
N ILE A 78 5.08 -8.70 9.50
CA ILE A 78 4.77 -8.01 10.76
C ILE A 78 4.57 -6.50 10.50
N PHE A 79 5.48 -5.83 9.78
CA PHE A 79 5.31 -4.42 9.46
C PHE A 79 4.09 -4.18 8.57
N LEU A 80 3.82 -5.09 7.64
CA LEU A 80 2.62 -5.06 6.82
C LEU A 80 1.35 -5.22 7.68
N PHE A 81 1.31 -6.21 8.57
CA PHE A 81 0.18 -6.43 9.49
C PHE A 81 -0.10 -5.20 10.35
N LEU A 82 0.93 -4.62 10.96
CA LEU A 82 0.76 -3.39 11.75
C LEU A 82 0.22 -2.24 10.91
N GLY A 83 0.79 -2.04 9.71
CA GLY A 83 0.35 -1.00 8.78
C GLY A 83 -1.12 -1.15 8.40
N ILE A 84 -1.52 -2.33 7.90
CA ILE A 84 -2.91 -2.58 7.49
C ILE A 84 -3.88 -2.56 8.68
N SER A 85 -3.45 -2.99 9.87
CA SER A 85 -4.30 -2.99 11.05
C SER A 85 -4.61 -1.58 11.52
N PHE A 86 -3.59 -0.73 11.70
CA PHE A 86 -3.78 0.67 12.03
C PHE A 86 -4.61 1.41 10.98
N GLN A 87 -4.36 1.15 9.69
CA GLN A 87 -5.13 1.77 8.61
C GLN A 87 -6.59 1.34 8.65
N GLN A 88 -6.86 0.04 8.78
CA GLN A 88 -8.21 -0.49 8.71
C GLN A 88 -9.05 -0.10 9.92
N VAL A 89 -8.46 -0.14 11.14
CA VAL A 89 -9.13 0.38 12.33
C VAL A 89 -9.33 1.89 12.22
N GLY A 90 -8.34 2.62 11.70
CA GLY A 90 -8.47 4.06 11.45
C GLY A 90 -9.62 4.40 10.51
N LEU A 91 -9.84 3.61 9.45
CA LEU A 91 -10.95 3.80 8.50
C LEU A 91 -12.34 3.67 9.10
N VAL A 92 -12.49 3.06 10.26
CA VAL A 92 -13.75 3.07 11.02
C VAL A 92 -14.10 4.48 11.50
N TYR A 93 -13.08 5.28 11.82
CA TYR A 93 -13.22 6.60 12.47
C TYR A 93 -12.85 7.78 11.57
N THR A 94 -12.44 7.54 10.31
CA THR A 94 -12.07 8.60 9.37
C THR A 94 -12.57 8.28 7.95
N THR A 95 -12.49 9.24 7.04
CA THR A 95 -12.91 9.05 5.64
C THR A 95 -11.83 8.39 4.80
N ALA A 96 -12.23 7.76 3.68
CA ALA A 96 -11.28 7.15 2.74
C ALA A 96 -10.27 8.18 2.19
N GLY A 97 -10.73 9.39 1.89
CA GLY A 97 -9.87 10.48 1.40
C GLY A 97 -8.84 10.94 2.43
N LYS A 98 -9.23 11.12 3.72
CA LYS A 98 -8.30 11.44 4.81
C LYS A 98 -7.30 10.29 5.03
N ALA A 99 -7.79 9.04 5.08
CA ALA A 99 -6.94 7.88 5.26
C ALA A 99 -5.90 7.75 4.13
N GLY A 100 -6.30 7.93 2.89
CA GLY A 100 -5.39 7.94 1.74
C GLY A 100 -4.33 9.03 1.84
N PHE A 101 -4.72 10.26 2.26
CA PHE A 101 -3.77 11.35 2.49
C PHE A 101 -2.75 11.03 3.57
N ILE A 102 -3.23 10.61 4.75
CA ILE A 102 -2.36 10.38 5.91
C ILE A 102 -1.46 9.17 5.69
N THR A 103 -1.98 8.09 5.08
CA THR A 103 -1.17 6.94 4.66
C THR A 103 -0.07 7.39 3.70
N GLY A 104 -0.40 8.19 2.70
CA GLY A 104 0.55 8.69 1.70
C GLY A 104 1.71 9.53 2.28
N LEU A 105 1.63 9.98 3.55
CA LEU A 105 2.75 10.67 4.22
C LEU A 105 4.01 9.81 4.33
N TYR A 106 3.94 8.48 4.10
CA TYR A 106 5.14 7.67 3.95
C TYR A 106 6.07 8.21 2.84
N VAL A 107 5.56 9.01 1.90
CA VAL A 107 6.37 9.67 0.85
C VAL A 107 7.48 10.56 1.43
N VAL A 108 7.25 11.17 2.60
CA VAL A 108 8.25 11.96 3.33
C VAL A 108 9.00 11.08 4.33
N ILE A 109 8.29 10.17 4.99
CA ILE A 109 8.87 9.32 6.04
C ILE A 109 9.95 8.39 5.46
N VAL A 110 9.73 7.78 4.28
CA VAL A 110 10.70 6.86 3.65
C VAL A 110 12.04 7.53 3.32
N PRO A 111 12.11 8.67 2.62
CA PRO A 111 13.37 9.39 2.40
C PRO A 111 14.10 9.75 3.69
N PHE A 112 13.35 10.20 4.72
CA PHE A 112 13.90 10.54 6.02
C PHE A 112 14.52 9.32 6.72
N LEU A 113 13.81 8.20 6.77
CA LEU A 113 14.33 6.94 7.32
C LEU A 113 15.54 6.42 6.55
N ASN A 114 15.57 6.57 5.21
CA ASN A 114 16.72 6.15 4.42
C ASN A 114 18.02 6.89 4.78
N ILE A 115 17.95 8.17 5.16
CA ILE A 115 19.10 8.92 5.68
C ILE A 115 19.58 8.26 6.99
N PHE A 116 18.65 7.96 7.90
CA PHE A 116 18.95 7.38 9.22
C PHE A 116 19.62 6.01 9.09
N PHE A 117 19.12 5.18 8.16
CA PHE A 117 19.67 3.84 7.92
C PHE A 117 20.86 3.82 6.96
N LYS A 118 21.43 4.99 6.60
CA LYS A 118 22.55 5.12 5.66
C LYS A 118 22.35 4.31 4.37
N GLN A 119 21.11 4.25 3.90
CA GLN A 119 20.76 3.67 2.61
C GLN A 119 21.05 4.67 1.48
N ASP A 120 20.61 4.37 0.28
CA ASP A 120 20.86 5.19 -0.90
C ASP A 120 20.71 6.69 -0.63
N ARG A 121 21.65 7.48 -1.16
CA ARG A 121 21.56 8.95 -1.08
C ARG A 121 20.30 9.39 -1.83
N THR A 122 19.35 9.91 -1.08
CA THR A 122 18.13 10.47 -1.65
C THR A 122 18.48 11.69 -2.51
N SER A 123 18.11 11.67 -3.79
CA SER A 123 18.42 12.78 -4.71
C SER A 123 17.60 14.03 -4.36
N LEU A 124 18.09 15.21 -4.76
CA LEU A 124 17.33 16.45 -4.61
C LEU A 124 15.97 16.38 -5.32
N GLY A 125 15.90 15.73 -6.49
CA GLY A 125 14.65 15.51 -7.20
C GLY A 125 13.63 14.68 -6.40
N THR A 126 14.10 13.67 -5.64
CA THR A 126 13.23 12.89 -4.75
C THR A 126 12.68 13.76 -3.61
N TRP A 127 13.47 14.67 -3.02
CA TRP A 127 12.98 15.58 -1.99
C TRP A 127 11.96 16.59 -2.54
N ILE A 128 12.23 17.18 -3.69
CA ILE A 128 11.29 18.10 -4.35
C ILE A 128 9.99 17.33 -4.69
N GLY A 129 10.11 16.12 -5.23
CA GLY A 129 8.97 15.26 -5.52
C GLY A 129 8.15 14.92 -4.28
N ALA A 130 8.79 14.58 -3.15
CA ALA A 130 8.13 14.29 -1.89
C ALA A 130 7.38 15.51 -1.33
N ILE A 131 7.97 16.70 -1.39
CA ILE A 131 7.34 17.95 -0.95
C ILE A 131 6.12 18.26 -1.82
N LEU A 132 6.25 18.19 -3.16
CA LEU A 132 5.14 18.44 -4.07
C LEU A 132 4.01 17.42 -3.87
N ALA A 133 4.34 16.13 -3.69
CA ALA A 133 3.35 15.11 -3.40
C ALA A 133 2.63 15.39 -2.07
N SER A 134 3.35 15.77 -1.01
CA SER A 134 2.76 16.09 0.29
C SER A 134 1.83 17.31 0.23
N VAL A 135 2.25 18.39 -0.45
CA VAL A 135 1.41 19.57 -0.67
C VAL A 135 0.18 19.20 -1.51
N GLY A 136 0.36 18.41 -2.55
CA GLY A 136 -0.73 17.93 -3.39
C GLY A 136 -1.74 17.09 -2.61
N MET A 137 -1.28 16.14 -1.79
CA MET A 137 -2.13 15.34 -0.90
C MET A 137 -2.88 16.21 0.11
N PHE A 138 -2.23 17.22 0.68
CA PHE A 138 -2.87 18.18 1.57
C PHE A 138 -4.00 18.93 0.87
N LEU A 139 -3.77 19.43 -0.34
CA LEU A 139 -4.80 20.12 -1.13
C LEU A 139 -5.95 19.19 -1.53
N LEU A 140 -5.66 17.91 -1.81
CA LEU A 140 -6.65 16.92 -2.17
C LEU A 140 -7.60 16.60 -1.00
N SER A 141 -7.06 16.42 0.19
CA SER A 141 -7.77 15.75 1.29
C SER A 141 -8.23 16.68 2.41
N VAL A 142 -7.55 17.82 2.62
CA VAL A 142 -7.89 18.73 3.72
C VAL A 142 -8.95 19.74 3.30
N THR A 143 -10.10 19.69 3.93
CA THR A 143 -11.22 20.64 3.77
C THR A 143 -11.12 21.78 4.80
N LYS A 144 -11.97 22.83 4.67
CA LYS A 144 -11.99 23.98 5.59
C LYS A 144 -12.24 23.60 7.06
N ASN A 145 -12.94 22.49 7.31
CA ASN A 145 -13.32 22.00 8.64
C ASN A 145 -12.49 20.74 9.01
N TYR A 146 -11.18 20.78 8.77
CA TYR A 146 -10.31 19.68 9.15
C TYR A 146 -10.16 19.63 10.68
N ASN A 147 -10.83 18.66 11.29
CA ASN A 147 -10.63 18.26 12.68
C ASN A 147 -9.83 16.95 12.69
N MET A 148 -8.81 16.89 13.53
CA MET A 148 -8.06 15.66 13.75
C MET A 148 -8.91 14.69 14.58
N GLU A 149 -9.18 13.53 14.04
CA GLU A 149 -9.95 12.47 14.67
C GLU A 149 -9.04 11.34 15.15
N PHE A 150 -9.51 10.50 16.06
CA PHE A 150 -8.74 9.34 16.54
C PHE A 150 -8.28 8.44 15.40
N GLY A 151 -9.12 8.25 14.37
CA GLY A 151 -8.76 7.50 13.17
C GLY A 151 -7.57 8.06 12.41
N ASP A 152 -7.42 9.39 12.37
CA ASP A 152 -6.31 10.05 11.69
C ASP A 152 -4.97 9.72 12.37
N ILE A 153 -4.96 9.63 13.70
CA ILE A 153 -3.78 9.23 14.48
C ILE A 153 -3.39 7.78 14.18
N LEU A 154 -4.36 6.87 14.12
CA LEU A 154 -4.10 5.47 13.78
C LEU A 154 -3.54 5.34 12.35
N VAL A 155 -4.12 6.04 11.39
CA VAL A 155 -3.63 6.04 10.00
C VAL A 155 -2.22 6.64 9.91
N PHE A 156 -1.87 7.61 10.76
CA PHE A 156 -0.50 8.12 10.82
C PHE A 156 0.51 7.05 11.29
N PHE A 157 0.17 6.26 12.30
CA PHE A 157 1.00 5.11 12.70
C PHE A 157 1.08 4.06 11.60
N SER A 158 -0.01 3.85 10.86
CA SER A 158 0.01 3.01 9.66
C SER A 158 1.04 3.50 8.64
N ALA A 159 1.10 4.81 8.34
CA ALA A 159 2.06 5.39 7.40
C ALA A 159 3.52 5.10 7.82
N ILE A 160 3.83 5.16 9.12
CA ILE A 160 5.15 4.80 9.66
C ILE A 160 5.44 3.32 9.42
N CYS A 161 4.50 2.42 9.71
CA CYS A 161 4.67 0.99 9.49
C CYS A 161 4.86 0.65 8.02
N PHE A 162 4.10 1.28 7.12
CA PHE A 162 4.26 1.11 5.68
C PHE A 162 5.59 1.68 5.18
N ALA A 163 6.10 2.77 5.75
CA ALA A 163 7.42 3.28 5.41
C ALA A 163 8.53 2.25 5.72
N PHE A 164 8.47 1.61 6.89
CA PHE A 164 9.38 0.50 7.21
C PHE A 164 9.20 -0.69 6.28
N HIS A 165 7.95 -1.07 5.99
CA HIS A 165 7.66 -2.16 5.06
C HIS A 165 8.25 -1.88 3.66
N LEU A 166 8.07 -0.67 3.12
CA LEU A 166 8.64 -0.26 1.82
C LEU A 166 10.17 -0.39 1.79
N ILE A 167 10.85 0.05 2.85
CA ILE A 167 12.30 -0.03 2.98
C ILE A 167 12.76 -1.50 3.06
N ILE A 168 12.06 -2.31 3.84
CA ILE A 168 12.35 -3.75 3.99
C ILE A 168 12.18 -4.47 2.65
N ILE A 169 11.07 -4.25 1.95
CA ILE A 169 10.81 -4.84 0.63
C ILE A 169 11.86 -4.38 -0.39
N GLY A 170 12.25 -3.12 -0.39
CA GLY A 170 13.32 -2.62 -1.26
C GLY A 170 14.63 -3.40 -1.10
N ARG A 171 14.98 -3.78 0.15
CA ARG A 171 16.18 -4.61 0.45
C ARG A 171 16.02 -6.08 0.06
N LEU A 172 14.82 -6.62 0.22
CA LEU A 172 14.55 -8.05 0.07
C LEU A 172 14.18 -8.43 -1.37
N SER A 173 13.62 -7.51 -2.15
CA SER A 173 13.06 -7.76 -3.49
C SER A 173 14.05 -8.41 -4.47
N ASN A 174 15.34 -8.05 -4.39
CA ASN A 174 16.40 -8.62 -5.22
C ASN A 174 16.95 -9.95 -4.70
N ARG A 175 16.71 -10.29 -3.43
CA ARG A 175 17.29 -11.48 -2.78
C ARG A 175 16.41 -12.70 -2.92
N PHE A 176 15.09 -12.52 -2.97
CA PHE A 176 14.13 -13.62 -2.89
C PHE A 176 13.20 -13.68 -4.10
N ASN A 177 12.58 -14.84 -4.30
CA ASN A 177 11.53 -15.00 -5.29
C ASN A 177 10.32 -14.14 -4.88
N THR A 178 9.83 -13.32 -5.81
CA THR A 178 8.75 -12.35 -5.58
C THR A 178 7.47 -12.99 -5.06
N ALA A 179 6.98 -14.05 -5.74
CA ALA A 179 5.71 -14.69 -5.38
C ALA A 179 5.79 -15.39 -4.02
N LYS A 180 6.92 -16.05 -3.73
CA LYS A 180 7.13 -16.72 -2.43
C LYS A 180 7.24 -15.72 -1.29
N LEU A 181 7.98 -14.61 -1.48
CA LEU A 181 8.07 -13.56 -0.46
C LEU A 181 6.71 -12.92 -0.21
N SER A 182 5.95 -12.64 -1.29
CA SER A 182 4.58 -12.11 -1.19
C SER A 182 3.67 -13.07 -0.44
N LEU A 183 3.72 -14.38 -0.75
CA LEU A 183 2.90 -15.37 -0.05
C LEU A 183 3.21 -15.39 1.45
N VAL A 184 4.48 -15.43 1.85
CA VAL A 184 4.84 -15.54 3.28
C VAL A 184 4.39 -14.30 4.05
N GLN A 185 4.62 -13.08 3.54
CA GLN A 185 4.16 -11.86 4.22
C GLN A 185 2.63 -11.78 4.30
N CYS A 186 1.91 -12.19 3.25
CA CYS A 186 0.44 -12.22 3.24
C CYS A 186 -0.11 -13.27 4.22
N LEU A 187 0.53 -14.44 4.34
CA LEU A 187 0.15 -15.46 5.32
C LEU A 187 0.31 -14.94 6.75
N VAL A 188 1.38 -14.22 7.06
CA VAL A 188 1.55 -13.58 8.38
C VAL A 188 0.40 -12.62 8.67
N CYS A 189 0.04 -11.78 7.70
CA CYS A 189 -1.08 -10.85 7.85
C CYS A 189 -2.42 -11.58 8.02
N ALA A 190 -2.67 -12.64 7.24
CA ALA A 190 -3.89 -13.43 7.34
C ALA A 190 -4.02 -14.06 8.73
N ILE A 191 -2.96 -14.76 9.19
CA ILE A 191 -2.95 -15.45 10.47
C ILE A 191 -3.14 -14.45 11.62
N LEU A 192 -2.34 -13.39 11.68
CA LEU A 192 -2.43 -12.42 12.77
C LEU A 192 -3.77 -11.68 12.77
N SER A 193 -4.30 -11.29 11.60
CA SER A 193 -5.61 -10.63 11.51
C SER A 193 -6.74 -11.57 11.97
N LEU A 194 -6.74 -12.84 11.54
CA LEU A 194 -7.76 -13.80 11.96
C LEU A 194 -7.68 -14.12 13.45
N LEU A 195 -6.47 -14.23 14.02
CA LEU A 195 -6.31 -14.42 15.46
C LEU A 195 -6.89 -13.26 16.27
N VAL A 196 -6.64 -12.01 15.85
CA VAL A 196 -7.25 -10.84 16.49
C VAL A 196 -8.76 -10.82 16.29
N ALA A 197 -9.24 -11.10 15.08
CA ALA A 197 -10.67 -11.15 14.79
C ALA A 197 -11.40 -12.19 15.65
N MET A 198 -10.83 -13.39 15.83
CA MET A 198 -11.42 -14.44 16.65
C MET A 198 -11.60 -14.03 18.13
N VAL A 199 -10.77 -13.12 18.62
CA VAL A 199 -10.83 -12.66 20.03
C VAL A 199 -11.76 -11.46 20.19
N PHE A 200 -11.79 -10.54 19.22
CA PHE A 200 -12.41 -9.22 19.38
C PHE A 200 -13.61 -8.95 18.46
N GLU A 201 -13.86 -9.81 17.46
CA GLU A 201 -14.91 -9.57 16.47
C GLU A 201 -15.85 -10.78 16.33
N THR A 202 -17.05 -10.52 15.82
CA THR A 202 -18.05 -11.58 15.55
C THR A 202 -18.09 -11.89 14.07
N PHE A 203 -18.06 -13.19 13.72
CA PHE A 203 -18.16 -13.64 12.33
C PHE A 203 -19.64 -13.89 11.98
N ILE A 204 -20.21 -13.00 11.15
CA ILE A 204 -21.58 -13.11 10.68
C ILE A 204 -21.54 -13.37 9.18
N LEU A 205 -21.83 -14.60 8.77
CA LEU A 205 -21.72 -15.05 7.37
C LEU A 205 -22.58 -14.21 6.42
N SER A 206 -23.79 -13.82 6.82
CA SER A 206 -24.65 -12.97 5.99
C SER A 206 -24.04 -11.60 5.70
N GLU A 207 -23.33 -10.99 6.67
CA GLU A 207 -22.65 -9.71 6.47
C GLU A 207 -21.40 -9.86 5.59
N ILE A 208 -20.66 -10.97 5.75
CA ILE A 208 -19.50 -11.29 4.90
C ILE A 208 -19.93 -11.46 3.44
N LEU A 209 -21.07 -12.11 3.19
CA LEU A 209 -21.58 -12.31 1.83
C LEU A 209 -22.00 -10.99 1.16
N LYS A 210 -22.50 -10.01 1.89
CA LYS A 210 -22.85 -8.69 1.36
C LYS A 210 -21.63 -7.95 0.78
N ILE A 211 -20.45 -8.17 1.35
CA ILE A 211 -19.20 -7.55 0.94
C ILE A 211 -18.32 -8.46 0.06
N SER A 212 -18.90 -9.47 -0.58
CA SER A 212 -18.14 -10.42 -1.41
C SER A 212 -17.32 -9.74 -2.51
N ILE A 213 -17.86 -8.73 -3.19
CA ILE A 213 -17.14 -7.97 -4.24
C ILE A 213 -15.98 -7.17 -3.65
N PRO A 214 -16.16 -6.33 -2.59
CA PRO A 214 -15.06 -5.69 -1.88
C PRO A 214 -13.99 -6.66 -1.38
N LEU A 215 -14.40 -7.83 -0.86
CA LEU A 215 -13.46 -8.86 -0.40
C LEU A 215 -12.67 -9.49 -1.55
N LEU A 216 -13.31 -9.83 -2.66
CA LEU A 216 -12.64 -10.37 -3.84
C LEU A 216 -11.65 -9.37 -4.43
N TYR A 217 -12.06 -8.11 -4.58
CA TYR A 217 -11.16 -7.06 -5.05
C TYR A 217 -9.99 -6.86 -4.08
N GLY A 218 -10.28 -6.72 -2.78
CA GLY A 218 -9.27 -6.58 -1.72
C GLY A 218 -8.31 -7.75 -1.65
N GLY A 219 -8.81 -8.98 -1.80
CA GLY A 219 -8.00 -10.20 -1.74
C GLY A 219 -7.18 -10.43 -3.00
N VAL A 220 -7.84 -10.53 -4.15
CA VAL A 220 -7.17 -10.90 -5.40
C VAL A 220 -6.34 -9.74 -5.95
N MET A 221 -6.96 -8.56 -6.13
CA MET A 221 -6.28 -7.43 -6.75
C MET A 221 -5.35 -6.72 -5.77
N SER A 222 -5.86 -6.27 -4.60
CA SER A 222 -5.07 -5.46 -3.68
C SER A 222 -4.02 -6.27 -2.91
N VAL A 223 -4.33 -7.52 -2.51
CA VAL A 223 -3.35 -8.36 -1.79
C VAL A 223 -2.54 -9.22 -2.76
N GLY A 224 -3.16 -10.08 -3.55
CA GLY A 224 -2.46 -11.03 -4.41
C GLY A 224 -1.62 -10.34 -5.49
N VAL A 225 -2.27 -9.54 -6.32
CA VAL A 225 -1.61 -8.88 -7.46
C VAL A 225 -0.73 -7.71 -7.00
N ALA A 226 -1.28 -6.75 -6.25
CA ALA A 226 -0.56 -5.50 -5.98
C ALA A 226 0.68 -5.69 -5.10
N TYR A 227 0.65 -6.47 -3.99
CA TYR A 227 1.87 -6.72 -3.20
C TYR A 227 2.93 -7.51 -3.98
N SER A 228 2.52 -8.41 -4.88
CA SER A 228 3.47 -9.10 -5.75
C SER A 228 4.13 -8.15 -6.74
N LEU A 229 3.34 -7.28 -7.38
CA LEU A 229 3.85 -6.26 -8.30
C LEU A 229 4.69 -5.21 -7.57
N GLN A 230 4.35 -4.84 -6.33
CA GLN A 230 5.19 -3.99 -5.48
C GLN A 230 6.59 -4.57 -5.31
N ILE A 231 6.70 -5.83 -4.88
CA ILE A 231 8.00 -6.49 -4.68
C ILE A 231 8.76 -6.55 -6.00
N TYR A 232 8.07 -6.84 -7.11
CA TYR A 232 8.69 -6.89 -8.44
C TYR A 232 9.17 -5.51 -8.89
N GLY A 233 8.36 -4.48 -8.77
CA GLY A 233 8.69 -3.12 -9.17
C GLY A 233 9.83 -2.52 -8.34
N GLN A 234 9.85 -2.78 -7.04
CA GLN A 234 10.92 -2.30 -6.15
C GLN A 234 12.29 -2.96 -6.40
N LYS A 235 12.41 -3.98 -7.25
CA LYS A 235 13.72 -4.53 -7.66
C LYS A 235 14.60 -3.51 -8.36
N ASN A 236 14.02 -2.60 -9.12
CA ASN A 236 14.74 -1.60 -9.91
C ASN A 236 14.38 -0.17 -9.53
N SER A 237 13.55 0.02 -8.50
CA SER A 237 13.11 1.31 -7.99
C SER A 237 13.42 1.41 -6.50
N PRO A 238 14.17 2.42 -6.04
CA PRO A 238 14.44 2.62 -4.62
C PRO A 238 13.16 2.89 -3.84
N ALA A 239 13.18 2.58 -2.54
CA ALA A 239 12.03 2.75 -1.67
C ALA A 239 11.49 4.18 -1.65
N SER A 240 12.36 5.20 -1.65
CA SER A 240 11.94 6.62 -1.69
C SER A 240 11.23 6.99 -2.98
N HIS A 241 11.70 6.51 -4.14
CA HIS A 241 11.05 6.76 -5.42
C HIS A 241 9.72 5.99 -5.54
N ALA A 242 9.72 4.73 -5.11
CA ALA A 242 8.50 3.92 -5.04
C ALA A 242 7.43 4.56 -4.14
N ALA A 243 7.83 5.14 -2.99
CA ALA A 243 6.91 5.84 -2.09
C ALA A 243 6.22 7.03 -2.77
N ILE A 244 6.95 7.79 -3.63
CA ILE A 244 6.34 8.90 -4.37
C ILE A 244 5.32 8.40 -5.39
N ILE A 245 5.61 7.29 -6.09
CA ILE A 245 4.65 6.70 -7.04
C ILE A 245 3.43 6.17 -6.30
N PHE A 246 3.63 5.46 -5.19
CA PHE A 246 2.53 4.92 -4.40
C PHE A 246 1.65 6.00 -3.77
N SER A 247 2.19 7.18 -3.43
CA SER A 247 1.36 8.28 -2.91
C SER A 247 0.23 8.70 -3.84
N LEU A 248 0.34 8.38 -5.15
CA LEU A 248 -0.76 8.56 -6.12
C LEU A 248 -1.98 7.68 -5.82
N GLU A 249 -1.87 6.68 -4.93
CA GLU A 249 -3.04 5.94 -4.44
C GLU A 249 -4.10 6.88 -3.86
N SER A 250 -3.69 8.02 -3.26
CA SER A 250 -4.61 9.04 -2.75
C SER A 250 -5.43 9.70 -3.87
N VAL A 251 -4.81 9.91 -5.05
CA VAL A 251 -5.52 10.42 -6.24
C VAL A 251 -6.55 9.41 -6.70
N PHE A 252 -6.18 8.13 -6.80
CA PHE A 252 -7.10 7.09 -7.24
C PHE A 252 -8.15 6.76 -6.18
N ALA A 253 -7.85 6.91 -4.87
CA ALA A 253 -8.82 6.83 -3.80
C ALA A 253 -9.87 7.94 -3.92
N ALA A 254 -9.45 9.17 -4.21
CA ALA A 254 -10.36 10.30 -4.42
C ALA A 254 -11.23 10.11 -5.68
N ILE A 255 -10.67 9.63 -6.78
CA ILE A 255 -11.41 9.28 -8.01
C ILE A 255 -12.43 8.16 -7.71
N GLY A 256 -12.01 7.12 -7.00
CA GLY A 256 -12.89 6.01 -6.60
C GLY A 256 -13.99 6.46 -5.66
N GLY A 257 -13.70 7.32 -4.68
CA GLY A 257 -14.66 7.93 -3.78
C GLY A 257 -15.70 8.79 -4.53
N TRP A 258 -15.24 9.60 -5.46
CA TRP A 258 -16.12 10.40 -6.31
C TRP A 258 -17.05 9.53 -7.18
N PHE A 259 -16.50 8.51 -7.83
CA PHE A 259 -17.26 7.70 -8.80
C PHE A 259 -18.16 6.66 -8.15
N ILE A 260 -17.75 6.06 -7.02
CA ILE A 260 -18.44 4.92 -6.39
C ILE A 260 -19.21 5.34 -5.13
N LEU A 261 -18.64 6.27 -4.32
CA LEU A 261 -19.24 6.73 -3.07
C LEU A 261 -19.96 8.08 -3.22
N ASN A 262 -20.02 8.66 -4.44
CA ASN A 262 -20.59 9.98 -4.73
C ASN A 262 -19.97 11.12 -3.90
N GLU A 263 -18.68 11.01 -3.55
CA GLU A 263 -17.94 12.06 -2.87
C GLU A 263 -17.70 13.26 -3.82
N ILE A 264 -17.66 14.48 -3.29
CA ILE A 264 -17.48 15.68 -4.12
C ILE A 264 -16.00 16.01 -4.26
N LEU A 265 -15.51 16.04 -5.51
CA LEU A 265 -14.17 16.54 -5.83
C LEU A 265 -14.20 18.05 -6.07
N SER A 266 -13.51 18.81 -5.22
CA SER A 266 -13.38 20.26 -5.36
C SER A 266 -12.32 20.65 -6.41
N GLY A 267 -12.38 21.88 -6.95
CA GLY A 267 -11.31 22.40 -7.81
C GLY A 267 -9.92 22.41 -7.15
N ARG A 268 -9.86 22.55 -5.81
CA ARG A 268 -8.66 22.41 -5.01
C ARG A 268 -8.09 20.98 -5.07
N ALA A 269 -8.96 19.97 -5.11
CA ALA A 269 -8.55 18.57 -5.22
C ALA A 269 -7.86 18.29 -6.57
N PHE A 270 -8.35 18.87 -7.67
CA PHE A 270 -7.70 18.76 -8.98
C PHE A 270 -6.28 19.35 -8.98
N LEU A 271 -6.09 20.53 -8.35
CA LEU A 271 -4.73 21.10 -8.19
C LEU A 271 -3.84 20.17 -7.36
N GLY A 272 -4.38 19.56 -6.30
CA GLY A 272 -3.69 18.57 -5.50
C GLY A 272 -3.20 17.38 -6.34
N CYS A 273 -4.08 16.80 -7.15
CA CYS A 273 -3.74 15.71 -8.08
C CYS A 273 -2.63 16.10 -9.07
N ALA A 274 -2.71 17.31 -9.64
CA ALA A 274 -1.70 17.81 -10.58
C ALA A 274 -0.32 17.95 -9.91
N LEU A 275 -0.26 18.48 -8.68
CA LEU A 275 0.99 18.58 -7.92
C LEU A 275 1.59 17.22 -7.57
N MET A 276 0.77 16.24 -7.22
CA MET A 276 1.23 14.86 -6.94
C MET A 276 1.83 14.22 -8.19
N LEU A 277 1.17 14.35 -9.35
CA LEU A 277 1.69 13.86 -10.62
C LEU A 277 2.99 14.58 -11.02
N ALA A 278 3.07 15.90 -10.85
CA ALA A 278 4.28 16.66 -11.08
C ALA A 278 5.42 16.22 -10.16
N GLY A 279 5.13 15.97 -8.88
CA GLY A 279 6.10 15.45 -7.91
C GLY A 279 6.67 14.08 -8.33
N MET A 280 5.80 13.17 -8.78
CA MET A 280 6.22 11.87 -9.31
C MET A 280 7.14 12.04 -10.52
N LEU A 281 6.76 12.86 -11.51
CA LEU A 281 7.55 13.09 -12.72
C LEU A 281 8.92 13.73 -12.42
N ILE A 282 8.98 14.72 -11.51
CA ILE A 282 10.23 15.35 -11.09
C ILE A 282 11.13 14.32 -10.41
N SER A 283 10.61 13.53 -9.48
CA SER A 283 11.39 12.47 -8.84
C SER A 283 11.95 11.47 -9.86
N GLN A 284 11.18 11.13 -10.90
CA GLN A 284 11.59 10.21 -11.96
C GLN A 284 12.69 10.80 -12.86
N LEU A 285 12.54 12.06 -13.27
CA LEU A 285 13.47 12.71 -14.19
C LEU A 285 14.83 12.99 -13.54
N TYR A 286 14.84 13.40 -12.28
CA TYR A 286 16.06 13.75 -11.54
C TYR A 286 16.61 12.59 -10.70
N TYR A 287 16.06 11.39 -10.87
CA TYR A 287 16.62 10.18 -10.28
C TYR A 287 17.94 9.83 -10.98
N LYS A 288 19.08 10.27 -10.41
CA LYS A 288 20.42 9.81 -10.78
C LYS A 288 20.77 8.61 -9.91
N LYS A 289 21.04 7.46 -10.55
CA LYS A 289 21.69 6.32 -9.88
C LYS A 289 23.11 6.68 -9.50
#